data_2592342e15848b092e32fd6f97ffc64f
#
_entry.id   2592342e15848b092e32fd6f97ffc64f
#
_cell.length_a   1.000
_cell.length_b   1.000
_cell.length_c   1.000
_cell.angle_alpha   90.00
_cell.angle_beta   90.00
_cell.angle_gamma   90.00
#
_symmetry.space_group_name_H-M   'P 1'
#
loop_
_entity.id
_entity.type
_entity.pdbx_description
1 polymer ?
#
loop_
_entity_poly.entity_id
_entity_poly.type
_entity_poly.pdbx_seq_one_letter_code
_entity_poly.pdbx_strand_id
1 'polypeptide(L)'
;MKSSAISRQESKTVKYTLITISILFVFFMLVLPLVSVITNSLKEGFFFYINCLKDEYVMSALKVTLLTTVITVIVNTFFGIAAAYLLTKFSFRGKQVLGAVIDIPFSVSPVIAGLAFLMTFGRMGWANRLIESINDFLGTDIKIVFALPGVVLATIFVTFPFVSREIIPVLNAQGNDEEEAAALMGADGWTIFRKITLPQMRWGLIYGIILCTARALGEFGAVNALSKTRGQTFTLPLEIDALYLSGSKESITAAFAASSLLVMIAVVVLIARNIVEHKARNKNLH
;
A
#
# COMPACT_ATOMS: atom_id res chain seq x y z
N MET A 1 46.92 -5.61 15.88
CA MET A 1 46.08 -6.23 16.93
C MET A 1 44.96 -6.99 16.23
N LYS A 2 45.05 -8.32 16.24
CA LYS A 2 43.98 -9.19 15.68
C LYS A 2 42.79 -9.16 16.64
N SER A 3 41.68 -8.58 16.18
CA SER A 3 40.40 -8.70 16.87
C SER A 3 40.01 -10.18 16.90
N SER A 4 40.06 -10.78 18.08
CA SER A 4 39.55 -12.13 18.35
C SER A 4 38.04 -12.08 18.20
N ALA A 5 37.52 -12.48 17.03
CA ALA A 5 36.14 -12.82 16.89
C ALA A 5 35.85 -13.96 17.86
N ILE A 6 35.15 -13.64 18.96
CA ILE A 6 34.60 -14.62 19.89
C ILE A 6 33.54 -15.38 19.05
N SER A 7 33.96 -16.52 18.51
CA SER A 7 33.05 -17.52 17.96
C SER A 7 32.19 -18.01 19.11
N ARG A 8 31.04 -17.35 19.31
CA ARG A 8 30.00 -17.79 20.22
C ARG A 8 29.51 -19.14 19.67
N GLN A 9 30.00 -20.22 20.26
CA GLN A 9 29.57 -21.56 19.94
C GLN A 9 28.09 -21.67 20.38
N GLU A 10 27.19 -21.24 19.49
CA GLU A 10 25.76 -21.31 19.75
C GLU A 10 25.41 -22.78 19.99
N SER A 11 24.85 -23.08 21.17
CA SER A 11 24.38 -24.43 21.48
C SER A 11 23.36 -24.84 20.40
N LYS A 12 23.66 -25.95 19.70
CA LYS A 12 22.77 -26.50 18.66
C LYS A 12 21.33 -26.64 19.18
N THR A 13 21.17 -26.98 20.43
CA THR A 13 19.87 -27.09 21.12
C THR A 13 19.14 -25.77 21.12
N VAL A 14 19.78 -24.66 21.51
CA VAL A 14 19.15 -23.31 21.50
C VAL A 14 18.72 -22.91 20.09
N LYS A 15 19.58 -23.14 19.09
CA LYS A 15 19.28 -22.86 17.69
C LYS A 15 18.02 -23.61 17.22
N TYR A 16 17.97 -24.93 17.42
CA TYR A 16 16.82 -25.73 16.98
C TYR A 16 15.55 -25.39 17.78
N THR A 17 15.64 -25.11 19.07
CA THR A 17 14.50 -24.66 19.87
C THR A 17 13.92 -23.35 19.33
N LEU A 18 14.76 -22.36 19.06
CA LEU A 18 14.32 -21.07 18.49
C LEU A 18 13.69 -21.25 17.11
N ILE A 19 14.28 -22.07 16.24
CA ILE A 19 13.72 -22.37 14.91
C ILE A 19 12.34 -23.03 15.05
N THR A 20 12.21 -24.03 15.94
CA THR A 20 10.94 -24.74 16.15
C THR A 20 9.86 -23.80 16.67
N ILE A 21 10.16 -22.96 17.67
CA ILE A 21 9.23 -21.97 18.20
C ILE A 21 8.80 -20.99 17.10
N SER A 22 9.75 -20.48 16.30
CA SER A 22 9.45 -19.56 15.21
C SER A 22 8.57 -20.20 14.12
N ILE A 23 8.87 -21.45 13.74
CA ILE A 23 8.07 -22.18 12.75
C ILE A 23 6.65 -22.44 13.28
N LEU A 24 6.51 -22.89 14.53
CA LEU A 24 5.20 -23.10 15.14
C LEU A 24 4.40 -21.79 15.20
N PHE A 25 5.02 -20.69 15.61
CA PHE A 25 4.37 -19.39 15.64
C PHE A 25 3.86 -18.97 14.25
N VAL A 26 4.72 -19.05 13.22
CA VAL A 26 4.36 -18.74 11.84
C VAL A 26 3.23 -19.66 11.35
N PHE A 27 3.30 -20.94 11.64
CA PHE A 27 2.27 -21.90 11.24
C PHE A 27 0.90 -21.55 11.85
N PHE A 28 0.83 -21.37 13.17
CA PHE A 28 -0.44 -21.09 13.84
C PHE A 28 -0.99 -19.69 13.51
N MET A 29 -0.12 -18.67 13.38
CA MET A 29 -0.56 -17.29 13.19
C MET A 29 -0.79 -16.92 11.74
N LEU A 30 -0.07 -17.51 10.79
CA LEU A 30 -0.17 -17.15 9.38
C LEU A 30 -0.78 -18.27 8.51
N VAL A 31 -0.25 -19.50 8.61
CA VAL A 31 -0.68 -20.56 7.70
C VAL A 31 -2.08 -21.07 8.05
N LEU A 32 -2.38 -21.30 9.31
CA LEU A 32 -3.67 -21.85 9.74
C LEU A 32 -4.86 -20.93 9.37
N PRO A 33 -4.84 -19.61 9.61
CA PRO A 33 -5.92 -18.72 9.14
C PRO A 33 -6.06 -18.71 7.61
N LEU A 34 -4.97 -18.73 6.85
CA LEU A 34 -5.02 -18.78 5.38
C LEU A 34 -5.65 -20.09 4.87
N VAL A 35 -5.26 -21.22 5.46
CA VAL A 35 -5.87 -22.53 5.15
C VAL A 35 -7.36 -22.50 5.50
N SER A 36 -7.73 -21.91 6.65
CA SER A 36 -9.14 -21.75 7.04
C SER A 36 -9.94 -20.95 6.02
N VAL A 37 -9.39 -19.86 5.50
CA VAL A 37 -10.05 -19.07 4.43
C VAL A 37 -10.31 -19.94 3.20
N ILE A 38 -9.30 -20.69 2.73
CA ILE A 38 -9.42 -21.51 1.54
C ILE A 38 -10.41 -22.67 1.77
N THR A 39 -10.33 -23.37 2.90
CA THR A 39 -11.21 -24.51 3.19
C THR A 39 -12.67 -24.09 3.35
N ASN A 40 -12.93 -22.98 4.04
CA ASN A 40 -14.29 -22.47 4.21
C ASN A 40 -14.84 -21.86 2.90
N SER A 41 -14.01 -21.32 2.04
CA SER A 41 -14.46 -20.81 0.73
C SER A 41 -15.02 -21.92 -0.19
N LEU A 42 -14.55 -23.14 -0.04
CA LEU A 42 -14.95 -24.30 -0.87
C LEU A 42 -16.00 -25.20 -0.17
N LYS A 43 -16.45 -24.86 1.02
CA LYS A 43 -17.32 -25.70 1.85
C LYS A 43 -18.66 -26.07 1.20
N GLU A 44 -19.26 -25.15 0.44
CA GLU A 44 -20.51 -25.36 -0.31
C GLU A 44 -20.25 -25.84 -1.76
N GLY A 45 -19.03 -26.21 -2.08
CA GLY A 45 -18.62 -26.72 -3.38
C GLY A 45 -18.09 -25.67 -4.35
N PHE A 46 -17.36 -26.17 -5.36
CA PHE A 46 -16.67 -25.32 -6.34
C PHE A 46 -17.62 -24.48 -7.21
N PHE A 47 -18.79 -24.99 -7.52
CA PHE A 47 -19.79 -24.25 -8.31
C PHE A 47 -20.33 -23.04 -7.53
N PHE A 48 -20.63 -23.21 -6.25
CA PHE A 48 -21.04 -22.12 -5.36
C PHE A 48 -19.94 -21.07 -5.25
N TYR A 49 -18.67 -21.49 -5.09
CA TYR A 49 -17.52 -20.60 -5.06
C TYR A 49 -17.45 -19.70 -6.31
N ILE A 50 -17.56 -20.26 -7.50
CA ILE A 50 -17.54 -19.49 -8.75
C ILE A 50 -18.72 -18.53 -8.86
N ASN A 51 -19.92 -18.95 -8.43
CA ASN A 51 -21.09 -18.06 -8.43
C ASN A 51 -20.92 -16.89 -7.45
N CYS A 52 -20.36 -17.10 -6.27
CA CYS A 52 -20.04 -16.02 -5.33
C CYS A 52 -19.06 -15.00 -5.91
N LEU A 53 -18.04 -15.47 -6.64
CA LEU A 53 -17.09 -14.54 -7.28
C LEU A 53 -17.70 -13.77 -8.45
N LYS A 54 -18.75 -14.31 -9.10
CA LYS A 54 -19.50 -13.64 -10.18
C LYS A 54 -20.63 -12.74 -9.67
N ASP A 55 -20.89 -12.74 -8.37
CA ASP A 55 -21.90 -11.86 -7.79
C ASP A 55 -21.63 -10.39 -8.17
N GLU A 56 -22.70 -9.66 -8.48
CA GLU A 56 -22.58 -8.29 -8.97
C GLU A 56 -21.91 -7.36 -7.94
N TYR A 57 -22.22 -7.53 -6.64
CA TYR A 57 -21.62 -6.73 -5.58
C TYR A 57 -20.13 -7.04 -5.38
N VAL A 58 -19.76 -8.32 -5.39
CA VAL A 58 -18.37 -8.76 -5.30
C VAL A 58 -17.55 -8.25 -6.49
N MET A 59 -18.11 -8.35 -7.70
CA MET A 59 -17.45 -7.89 -8.92
C MET A 59 -17.32 -6.36 -8.96
N SER A 60 -18.35 -5.64 -8.52
CA SER A 60 -18.31 -4.17 -8.38
C SER A 60 -17.25 -3.76 -7.36
N ALA A 61 -17.22 -4.38 -6.19
CA ALA A 61 -16.25 -4.12 -5.14
C ALA A 61 -14.81 -4.42 -5.60
N LEU A 62 -14.59 -5.48 -6.37
CA LEU A 62 -13.29 -5.78 -7.00
C LEU A 62 -12.87 -4.67 -7.96
N LYS A 63 -13.77 -4.21 -8.83
CA LYS A 63 -13.49 -3.09 -9.76
C LYS A 63 -13.13 -1.81 -9.01
N VAL A 64 -13.89 -1.45 -7.97
CA VAL A 64 -13.62 -0.28 -7.13
C VAL A 64 -12.24 -0.41 -6.47
N THR A 65 -11.91 -1.59 -5.91
CA THR A 65 -10.60 -1.85 -5.29
C THR A 65 -9.47 -1.68 -6.28
N LEU A 66 -9.56 -2.29 -7.45
CA LEU A 66 -8.52 -2.20 -8.47
C LEU A 66 -8.36 -0.77 -9.00
N LEU A 67 -9.48 -0.08 -9.29
CA LEU A 67 -9.46 1.31 -9.76
C LEU A 67 -8.84 2.24 -8.71
N THR A 68 -9.28 2.15 -7.45
CA THR A 68 -8.72 2.91 -6.34
C THR A 68 -7.23 2.63 -6.18
N THR A 69 -6.82 1.37 -6.21
CA THR A 69 -5.41 0.99 -6.11
C THR A 69 -4.56 1.58 -7.23
N VAL A 70 -5.00 1.46 -8.48
CA VAL A 70 -4.27 2.01 -9.64
C VAL A 70 -4.09 3.51 -9.53
N ILE A 71 -5.17 4.26 -9.26
CA ILE A 71 -5.11 5.72 -9.10
C ILE A 71 -4.18 6.08 -7.95
N THR A 72 -4.33 5.43 -6.80
CA THR A 72 -3.50 5.66 -5.60
C THR A 72 -2.03 5.43 -5.89
N VAL A 73 -1.69 4.32 -6.54
CA VAL A 73 -0.30 3.98 -6.85
C VAL A 73 0.33 4.99 -7.81
N ILE A 74 -0.40 5.43 -8.83
CA ILE A 74 0.09 6.46 -9.77
C ILE A 74 0.37 7.77 -9.04
N VAL A 75 -0.57 8.25 -8.22
CA VAL A 75 -0.44 9.49 -7.46
C VAL A 75 0.70 9.39 -6.45
N ASN A 76 0.74 8.32 -5.64
CA ASN A 76 1.78 8.12 -4.64
C ASN A 76 3.16 7.88 -5.25
N THR A 77 3.25 7.30 -6.44
CA THR A 77 4.51 7.18 -7.17
C THR A 77 5.03 8.56 -7.57
N PHE A 78 4.21 9.39 -8.17
CA PHE A 78 4.61 10.71 -8.61
C PHE A 78 5.03 11.60 -7.42
N PHE A 79 4.18 11.75 -6.43
CA PHE A 79 4.48 12.57 -5.26
C PHE A 79 5.54 11.94 -4.34
N GLY A 80 5.62 10.61 -4.27
CA GLY A 80 6.64 9.90 -3.51
C GLY A 80 8.04 10.10 -4.09
N ILE A 81 8.20 10.08 -5.41
CA ILE A 81 9.45 10.43 -6.09
C ILE A 81 9.81 11.90 -5.80
N ALA A 82 8.86 12.82 -5.97
CA ALA A 82 9.09 14.24 -5.71
C ALA A 82 9.53 14.49 -4.26
N ALA A 83 8.84 13.88 -3.29
CA ALA A 83 9.16 13.98 -1.87
C ALA A 83 10.54 13.39 -1.55
N ALA A 84 10.86 12.20 -2.06
CA ALA A 84 12.15 11.55 -1.86
C ALA A 84 13.30 12.39 -2.46
N TYR A 85 13.12 12.88 -3.68
CA TYR A 85 14.10 13.74 -4.34
C TYR A 85 14.34 15.04 -3.57
N LEU A 86 13.25 15.71 -3.14
CA LEU A 86 13.33 16.93 -2.35
C LEU A 86 14.04 16.70 -1.01
N LEU A 87 13.71 15.62 -0.31
CA LEU A 87 14.28 15.28 1.00
C LEU A 87 15.71 14.74 0.93
N THR A 88 16.21 14.28 -0.21
CA THR A 88 17.56 13.76 -0.32
C THR A 88 18.53 14.77 -0.93
N LYS A 89 18.14 15.40 -2.02
CA LYS A 89 19.04 16.23 -2.84
C LYS A 89 19.06 17.70 -2.48
N PHE A 90 18.06 18.19 -1.74
CA PHE A 90 18.02 19.62 -1.34
C PHE A 90 18.22 19.80 0.15
N SER A 91 18.89 20.91 0.52
CA SER A 91 19.00 21.41 1.88
C SER A 91 18.16 22.67 2.03
N PHE A 92 17.13 22.64 2.87
CA PHE A 92 16.24 23.77 3.12
C PHE A 92 15.74 23.79 4.56
N ARG A 93 15.33 24.97 5.02
CA ARG A 93 14.73 25.12 6.35
C ARG A 93 13.39 24.38 6.38
N GLY A 94 13.18 23.50 7.38
CA GLY A 94 11.96 22.71 7.50
C GLY A 94 12.01 21.31 6.86
N LYS A 95 13.15 20.88 6.29
CA LYS A 95 13.34 19.53 5.73
C LYS A 95 12.92 18.43 6.70
N GLN A 96 13.30 18.52 7.97
CA GLN A 96 12.95 17.54 9.00
C GLN A 96 11.44 17.54 9.29
N VAL A 97 10.82 18.74 9.31
CA VAL A 97 9.37 18.87 9.51
C VAL A 97 8.61 18.23 8.33
N LEU A 98 9.03 18.48 7.10
CA LEU A 98 8.42 17.87 5.92
C LEU A 98 8.54 16.34 5.97
N GLY A 99 9.71 15.81 6.35
CA GLY A 99 9.90 14.36 6.54
C GLY A 99 8.94 13.80 7.60
N ALA A 100 8.80 14.47 8.74
CA ALA A 100 7.87 14.09 9.79
C ALA A 100 6.41 14.13 9.33
N VAL A 101 6.02 15.14 8.54
CA VAL A 101 4.66 15.24 7.97
C VAL A 101 4.36 14.11 7.01
N ILE A 102 5.33 13.72 6.17
CA ILE A 102 5.19 12.57 5.26
C ILE A 102 4.98 11.27 6.03
N ASP A 103 5.53 11.17 7.24
CA ASP A 103 5.44 9.98 8.09
C ASP A 103 4.18 9.94 8.97
N ILE A 104 3.40 11.03 9.06
CA ILE A 104 2.15 11.08 9.84
C ILE A 104 1.22 9.90 9.55
N PRO A 105 0.98 9.47 8.28
CA PRO A 105 0.08 8.36 8.00
C PRO A 105 0.47 7.03 8.66
N PHE A 106 1.74 6.82 8.99
CA PHE A 106 2.16 5.63 9.75
C PHE A 106 1.81 5.70 11.23
N SER A 107 1.70 6.90 11.78
CA SER A 107 1.43 7.13 13.20
C SER A 107 -0.06 7.25 13.51
N VAL A 108 -0.89 7.54 12.49
CA VAL A 108 -2.33 7.72 12.63
C VAL A 108 -3.07 6.44 12.27
N SER A 109 -4.02 6.02 13.11
CA SER A 109 -4.90 4.90 12.76
C SER A 109 -5.65 5.20 11.46
N PRO A 110 -5.72 4.27 10.49
CA PRO A 110 -6.49 4.45 9.26
C PRO A 110 -7.96 4.83 9.51
N VAL A 111 -8.58 4.27 10.54
CA VAL A 111 -9.97 4.61 10.91
C VAL A 111 -10.10 6.07 11.32
N ILE A 112 -9.17 6.56 12.13
CA ILE A 112 -9.15 7.97 12.56
C ILE A 112 -8.89 8.88 11.36
N ALA A 113 -7.99 8.50 10.45
CA ALA A 113 -7.77 9.22 9.21
C ALA A 113 -9.07 9.31 8.38
N GLY A 114 -9.78 8.20 8.20
CA GLY A 114 -11.06 8.19 7.49
C GLY A 114 -12.11 9.11 8.13
N LEU A 115 -12.21 9.10 9.46
CA LEU A 115 -13.11 10.01 10.20
C LEU A 115 -12.68 11.47 10.03
N ALA A 116 -11.39 11.78 10.05
CA ALA A 116 -10.89 13.13 9.81
C ALA A 116 -11.26 13.62 8.40
N PHE A 117 -11.10 12.78 7.37
CA PHE A 117 -11.58 13.09 6.02
C PHE A 117 -13.10 13.29 5.97
N LEU A 118 -13.87 12.44 6.65
CA LEU A 118 -15.31 12.60 6.76
C LEU A 118 -15.71 13.94 7.41
N MET A 119 -15.03 14.33 8.47
CA MET A 119 -15.29 15.61 9.16
C MET A 119 -14.85 16.81 8.32
N THR A 120 -13.78 16.68 7.54
CA THR A 120 -13.25 17.76 6.70
C THR A 120 -14.11 17.99 5.45
N PHE A 121 -14.45 16.91 4.74
CA PHE A 121 -15.13 16.94 3.44
C PHE A 121 -16.63 16.60 3.53
N GLY A 122 -17.13 16.22 4.69
CA GLY A 122 -18.54 15.95 4.91
C GLY A 122 -19.38 17.23 4.88
N ARG A 123 -20.69 17.07 4.86
CA ARG A 123 -21.66 18.16 4.67
C ARG A 123 -21.48 19.36 5.61
N MET A 124 -20.96 19.15 6.82
CA MET A 124 -20.65 20.19 7.80
C MET A 124 -19.17 20.59 7.81
N GLY A 125 -18.35 19.97 6.96
CA GLY A 125 -16.93 20.20 6.91
C GLY A 125 -16.56 21.52 6.22
N TRP A 126 -15.48 22.12 6.66
CA TRP A 126 -15.01 23.40 6.11
C TRP A 126 -14.60 23.28 4.64
N ALA A 127 -14.04 22.14 4.23
CA ALA A 127 -13.63 21.91 2.84
C ALA A 127 -14.81 21.65 1.90
N ASN A 128 -15.97 21.23 2.41
CA ASN A 128 -17.17 21.04 1.59
C ASN A 128 -17.62 22.34 0.92
N ARG A 129 -17.54 23.45 1.63
CA ARG A 129 -17.88 24.77 1.08
C ARG A 129 -17.01 25.14 -0.14
N LEU A 130 -15.72 24.78 -0.11
CA LEU A 130 -14.84 25.01 -1.26
C LEU A 130 -15.24 24.14 -2.44
N ILE A 131 -15.63 22.88 -2.18
CA ILE A 131 -16.07 21.96 -3.22
C ILE A 131 -17.40 22.45 -3.85
N GLU A 132 -18.35 22.88 -3.03
CA GLU A 132 -19.60 23.46 -3.51
C GLU A 132 -19.35 24.71 -4.40
N SER A 133 -18.44 25.60 -3.97
CA SER A 133 -18.05 26.76 -4.78
C SER A 133 -17.41 26.37 -6.11
N ILE A 134 -16.59 25.30 -6.12
CA ILE A 134 -15.97 24.77 -7.35
C ILE A 134 -17.05 24.12 -8.24
N ASN A 135 -17.97 23.38 -7.67
CA ASN A 135 -19.09 22.77 -8.39
C ASN A 135 -19.96 23.82 -9.07
N ASP A 136 -20.30 24.91 -8.34
CA ASP A 136 -21.10 26.02 -8.87
C ASP A 136 -20.36 26.72 -10.02
N PHE A 137 -19.03 26.91 -9.88
CA PHE A 137 -18.24 27.57 -10.91
C PHE A 137 -18.04 26.72 -12.18
N LEU A 138 -17.85 25.40 -12.01
CA LEU A 138 -17.59 24.47 -13.12
C LEU A 138 -18.86 23.77 -13.65
N GLY A 139 -20.01 23.96 -13.00
CA GLY A 139 -21.26 23.25 -13.33
C GLY A 139 -21.17 21.74 -13.14
N THR A 140 -20.37 21.28 -12.14
CA THR A 140 -20.14 19.87 -11.83
C THR A 140 -20.82 19.50 -10.51
N ASP A 141 -21.04 18.20 -10.25
CA ASP A 141 -21.55 17.66 -8.96
C ASP A 141 -20.52 16.71 -8.37
N ILE A 142 -19.33 17.23 -8.04
CA ILE A 142 -18.25 16.45 -7.44
C ILE A 142 -18.57 16.24 -5.96
N LYS A 143 -18.73 14.98 -5.56
CA LYS A 143 -18.87 14.55 -4.17
C LYS A 143 -17.63 13.80 -3.75
N ILE A 144 -17.07 14.15 -2.57
CA ILE A 144 -15.92 13.43 -2.00
C ILE A 144 -16.42 12.35 -1.04
N VAL A 145 -17.22 12.73 -0.06
CA VAL A 145 -17.73 11.78 0.95
C VAL A 145 -18.82 10.89 0.33
N PHE A 146 -18.77 9.61 0.67
CA PHE A 146 -19.64 8.55 0.12
C PHE A 146 -19.58 8.38 -1.40
N ALA A 147 -18.45 8.79 -1.98
CA ALA A 147 -18.17 8.68 -3.40
C ALA A 147 -16.75 8.15 -3.62
N LEU A 148 -16.45 7.69 -4.84
CA LEU A 148 -15.14 7.13 -5.20
C LEU A 148 -13.96 8.08 -4.90
N PRO A 149 -14.04 9.41 -5.13
CA PRO A 149 -12.93 10.31 -4.82
C PRO A 149 -12.52 10.28 -3.34
N GLY A 150 -13.45 10.14 -2.40
CA GLY A 150 -13.14 10.04 -0.98
C GLY A 150 -12.41 8.75 -0.62
N VAL A 151 -12.81 7.63 -1.23
CA VAL A 151 -12.14 6.33 -1.10
C VAL A 151 -10.69 6.43 -1.59
N VAL A 152 -10.48 7.05 -2.76
CA VAL A 152 -9.15 7.27 -3.35
C VAL A 152 -8.30 8.17 -2.48
N LEU A 153 -8.81 9.32 -2.03
CA LEU A 153 -8.06 10.25 -1.18
C LEU A 153 -7.63 9.63 0.15
N ALA A 154 -8.52 8.88 0.80
CA ALA A 154 -8.18 8.18 2.03
C ALA A 154 -7.10 7.12 1.82
N THR A 155 -7.19 6.37 0.72
CA THR A 155 -6.20 5.35 0.38
C THR A 155 -4.85 5.99 0.03
N ILE A 156 -4.84 7.10 -0.74
CA ILE A 156 -3.62 7.89 -1.03
C ILE A 156 -2.96 8.30 0.28
N PHE A 157 -3.71 8.90 1.20
CA PHE A 157 -3.17 9.37 2.47
C PHE A 157 -2.50 8.24 3.25
N VAL A 158 -3.19 7.12 3.46
CA VAL A 158 -2.68 5.99 4.25
C VAL A 158 -1.44 5.35 3.61
N THR A 159 -1.37 5.36 2.27
CA THR A 159 -0.29 4.68 1.54
C THR A 159 0.79 5.61 1.00
N PHE A 160 0.67 6.92 1.23
CA PHE A 160 1.60 7.93 0.72
C PHE A 160 3.06 7.69 1.08
N PRO A 161 3.42 7.37 2.33
CA PRO A 161 4.84 7.24 2.71
C PRO A 161 5.53 6.01 2.13
N PHE A 162 4.81 4.99 1.64
CA PHE A 162 5.42 3.73 1.20
C PHE A 162 6.42 3.91 0.05
N VAL A 163 6.11 4.76 -0.94
CA VAL A 163 7.01 4.98 -2.08
C VAL A 163 8.22 5.83 -1.67
N SER A 164 7.99 6.93 -0.98
CA SER A 164 9.07 7.84 -0.57
C SER A 164 10.07 7.16 0.38
N ARG A 165 9.59 6.36 1.33
CA ARG A 165 10.43 5.65 2.30
C ARG A 165 11.34 4.60 1.69
N GLU A 166 10.95 3.99 0.59
CA GLU A 166 11.80 3.02 -0.12
C GLU A 166 12.84 3.70 -1.02
N ILE A 167 12.56 4.90 -1.51
CA ILE A 167 13.47 5.65 -2.37
C ILE A 167 14.55 6.38 -1.55
N ILE A 168 14.18 7.03 -0.43
CA ILE A 168 15.07 7.86 0.38
C ILE A 168 16.36 7.13 0.80
N PRO A 169 16.34 5.91 1.35
CA PRO A 169 17.56 5.21 1.73
C PRO A 169 18.45 4.90 0.54
N VAL A 170 17.88 4.58 -0.61
CA VAL A 170 18.63 4.29 -1.84
C VAL A 170 19.39 5.53 -2.31
N LEU A 171 18.72 6.68 -2.41
CA LEU A 171 19.34 7.93 -2.80
C LEU A 171 20.40 8.41 -1.80
N ASN A 172 20.16 8.24 -0.50
CA ASN A 172 21.14 8.60 0.53
C ASN A 172 22.38 7.71 0.49
N ALA A 173 22.24 6.41 0.16
CA ALA A 173 23.36 5.47 0.06
C ALA A 173 24.26 5.74 -1.17
N GLN A 174 23.70 6.29 -2.24
CA GLN A 174 24.41 6.59 -3.48
C GLN A 174 25.21 7.91 -3.41
N GLY A 175 24.78 8.84 -2.55
CA GLY A 175 25.42 10.16 -2.47
C GLY A 175 25.09 11.06 -3.66
N ASN A 176 25.95 12.06 -3.92
CA ASN A 176 25.74 13.08 -4.96
C ASN A 176 26.88 13.10 -6.00
N ASP A 177 27.92 12.30 -5.85
CA ASP A 177 29.15 12.41 -6.62
C ASP A 177 28.94 12.32 -8.14
N GLU A 178 28.09 11.40 -8.59
CA GLU A 178 27.78 11.22 -10.02
C GLU A 178 26.96 12.40 -10.59
N GLU A 179 26.05 12.96 -9.79
CA GLU A 179 25.24 14.11 -10.17
C GLU A 179 26.09 15.39 -10.25
N GLU A 180 27.02 15.59 -9.30
CA GLU A 180 27.97 16.69 -9.28
C GLU A 180 28.93 16.61 -10.46
N ALA A 181 29.48 15.41 -10.76
CA ALA A 181 30.33 15.21 -11.93
C ALA A 181 29.60 15.52 -13.24
N ALA A 182 28.34 15.10 -13.37
CA ALA A 182 27.55 15.41 -14.55
C ALA A 182 27.24 16.93 -14.69
N ALA A 183 26.98 17.61 -13.56
CA ALA A 183 26.77 19.06 -13.55
C ALA A 183 28.04 19.81 -13.99
N LEU A 184 29.23 19.36 -13.52
CA LEU A 184 30.51 19.92 -13.96
C LEU A 184 30.77 19.72 -15.46
N MET A 185 30.24 18.64 -16.06
CA MET A 185 30.29 18.40 -17.51
C MET A 185 29.23 19.18 -18.31
N GLY A 186 28.43 20.03 -17.63
CA GLY A 186 27.42 20.89 -18.28
C GLY A 186 26.05 20.24 -18.45
N ALA A 187 25.76 19.12 -17.78
CA ALA A 187 24.42 18.53 -17.82
C ALA A 187 23.43 19.40 -17.04
N ASP A 188 22.26 19.65 -17.62
CA ASP A 188 21.14 20.32 -16.95
C ASP A 188 20.43 19.40 -15.92
N GLY A 189 19.73 19.99 -14.98
CA GLY A 189 19.08 19.26 -13.87
C GLY A 189 18.10 18.18 -14.33
N TRP A 190 17.37 18.41 -15.44
CA TRP A 190 16.44 17.41 -16.01
C TRP A 190 17.20 16.20 -16.58
N THR A 191 18.31 16.44 -17.26
CA THR A 191 19.20 15.40 -17.80
C THR A 191 19.80 14.58 -16.68
N ILE A 192 20.28 15.23 -15.60
CA ILE A 192 20.81 14.55 -14.40
C ILE A 192 19.71 13.68 -13.78
N PHE A 193 18.54 14.24 -13.51
CA PHE A 193 17.42 13.48 -12.94
C PHE A 193 17.07 12.26 -13.79
N ARG A 194 16.89 12.43 -15.11
CA ARG A 194 16.42 11.35 -15.99
C ARG A 194 17.48 10.28 -16.25
N LYS A 195 18.76 10.68 -16.38
CA LYS A 195 19.83 9.77 -16.80
C LYS A 195 20.63 9.18 -15.63
N ILE A 196 20.62 9.83 -14.47
CA ILE A 196 21.40 9.41 -13.30
C ILE A 196 20.46 9.06 -12.14
N THR A 197 19.74 10.03 -11.57
CA THR A 197 18.96 9.85 -10.36
C THR A 197 17.83 8.82 -10.52
N LEU A 198 17.02 8.91 -11.59
CA LEU A 198 15.89 7.99 -11.82
C LEU A 198 16.34 6.54 -12.07
N PRO A 199 17.38 6.26 -12.88
CA PRO A 199 17.91 4.89 -12.99
C PRO A 199 18.51 4.35 -11.69
N GLN A 200 19.15 5.19 -10.90
CA GLN A 200 19.72 4.80 -9.61
C GLN A 200 18.66 4.37 -8.61
N MET A 201 17.55 5.13 -8.47
CA MET A 201 16.49 4.81 -7.51
C MET A 201 15.49 3.74 -7.99
N ARG A 202 15.64 3.22 -9.22
CA ARG A 202 14.63 2.34 -9.86
C ARG A 202 14.23 1.14 -9.01
N TRP A 203 15.17 0.51 -8.31
CA TRP A 203 14.86 -0.67 -7.48
C TRP A 203 14.08 -0.30 -6.23
N GLY A 204 14.45 0.78 -5.55
CA GLY A 204 13.67 1.34 -4.45
C GLY A 204 12.29 1.78 -4.91
N LEU A 205 12.19 2.41 -6.08
CA LEU A 205 10.94 2.83 -6.68
C LEU A 205 10.00 1.63 -6.96
N ILE A 206 10.50 0.59 -7.65
CA ILE A 206 9.68 -0.60 -7.96
C ILE A 206 9.24 -1.29 -6.67
N TYR A 207 10.13 -1.39 -5.68
CA TYR A 207 9.81 -1.97 -4.39
C TYR A 207 8.74 -1.15 -3.65
N GLY A 208 8.88 0.17 -3.61
CA GLY A 208 7.89 1.08 -3.03
C GLY A 208 6.53 1.01 -3.72
N ILE A 209 6.49 0.90 -5.05
CA ILE A 209 5.25 0.69 -5.82
C ILE A 209 4.56 -0.61 -5.42
N ILE A 210 5.31 -1.71 -5.30
CA ILE A 210 4.75 -3.01 -4.91
C ILE A 210 4.18 -2.96 -3.49
N LEU A 211 4.90 -2.36 -2.54
CA LEU A 211 4.42 -2.20 -1.16
C LEU A 211 3.18 -1.31 -1.09
N CYS A 212 3.18 -0.18 -1.80
CA CYS A 212 2.03 0.71 -1.91
C CYS A 212 0.81 -0.03 -2.48
N THR A 213 1.00 -0.83 -3.54
CA THR A 213 -0.05 -1.65 -4.16
C THR A 213 -0.62 -2.66 -3.17
N ALA A 214 0.25 -3.43 -2.49
CA ALA A 214 -0.18 -4.43 -1.51
C ALA A 214 -0.99 -3.79 -0.36
N ARG A 215 -0.55 -2.61 0.11
CA ARG A 215 -1.24 -1.88 1.18
C ARG A 215 -2.57 -1.28 0.73
N ALA A 216 -2.63 -0.74 -0.49
CA ALA A 216 -3.84 -0.15 -1.06
C ALA A 216 -4.94 -1.19 -1.33
N LEU A 217 -4.57 -2.40 -1.81
CA LEU A 217 -5.52 -3.50 -2.04
C LEU A 217 -6.24 -3.95 -0.77
N GLY A 218 -5.56 -3.90 0.38
CA GLY A 218 -6.11 -4.30 1.67
C GLY A 218 -6.63 -3.12 2.52
N GLU A 219 -6.84 -1.93 1.94
CA GLU A 219 -7.33 -0.80 2.72
C GLU A 219 -8.80 -0.99 3.12
N PHE A 220 -9.03 -0.97 4.42
CA PHE A 220 -10.35 -1.13 5.04
C PHE A 220 -10.68 0.05 5.96
N GLY A 221 -9.79 0.37 6.88
CA GLY A 221 -10.06 1.26 8.00
C GLY A 221 -10.49 2.68 7.60
N ALA A 222 -9.70 3.32 6.72
CA ALA A 222 -9.99 4.69 6.29
C ALA A 222 -11.18 4.72 5.32
N VAL A 223 -11.29 3.72 4.45
CA VAL A 223 -12.35 3.62 3.47
C VAL A 223 -13.70 3.34 4.12
N ASN A 224 -13.76 2.57 5.21
CA ASN A 224 -14.99 2.25 5.92
C ASN A 224 -15.76 3.50 6.40
N ALA A 225 -15.07 4.57 6.79
CA ALA A 225 -15.70 5.83 7.18
C ALA A 225 -16.31 6.59 5.98
N LEU A 226 -15.70 6.48 4.80
CA LEU A 226 -15.98 7.28 3.61
C LEU A 226 -16.82 6.55 2.54
N SER A 227 -17.01 5.25 2.68
CA SER A 227 -17.76 4.42 1.75
C SER A 227 -18.95 3.81 2.46
N LYS A 228 -20.17 4.08 1.97
CA LYS A 228 -21.42 3.59 2.58
C LYS A 228 -22.37 2.94 1.57
N THR A 229 -22.06 2.97 0.29
CA THR A 229 -22.94 2.47 -0.75
C THR A 229 -22.40 1.18 -1.36
N ARG A 230 -22.99 0.05 -0.96
CA ARG A 230 -22.70 -1.27 -1.51
C ARG A 230 -22.98 -1.29 -3.02
N GLY A 231 -22.11 -1.92 -3.78
CA GLY A 231 -22.23 -1.97 -5.25
C GLY A 231 -21.73 -0.73 -5.99
N GLN A 232 -21.40 0.38 -5.30
CA GLN A 232 -20.91 1.61 -5.92
C GLN A 232 -19.54 2.06 -5.39
N THR A 233 -19.39 2.13 -4.06
CA THR A 233 -18.18 2.65 -3.41
C THR A 233 -17.49 1.65 -2.51
N PHE A 234 -18.09 0.47 -2.27
CA PHE A 234 -17.46 -0.56 -1.46
C PHE A 234 -16.22 -1.10 -2.15
N THR A 235 -15.13 -1.16 -1.41
CA THR A 235 -13.94 -1.95 -1.78
C THR A 235 -14.16 -3.42 -1.40
N LEU A 236 -13.35 -4.32 -1.96
CA LEU A 236 -13.46 -5.75 -1.69
C LEU A 236 -13.36 -6.08 -0.19
N PRO A 237 -12.43 -5.47 0.61
CA PRO A 237 -12.44 -5.65 2.06
C PRO A 237 -13.76 -5.23 2.75
N LEU A 238 -14.40 -4.15 2.30
CA LEU A 238 -15.70 -3.72 2.84
C LEU A 238 -16.84 -4.67 2.45
N GLU A 239 -16.83 -5.19 1.23
CA GLU A 239 -17.80 -6.18 0.78
C GLU A 239 -17.67 -7.50 1.55
N ILE A 240 -16.43 -7.95 1.81
CA ILE A 240 -16.16 -9.11 2.66
C ILE A 240 -16.73 -8.93 4.06
N ASP A 241 -16.53 -7.77 4.66
CA ASP A 241 -17.06 -7.43 5.98
C ASP A 241 -18.60 -7.44 6.00
N ALA A 242 -19.22 -6.80 5.00
CA ALA A 242 -20.68 -6.77 4.85
C ALA A 242 -21.28 -8.18 4.66
N LEU A 243 -20.66 -9.03 3.87
CA LEU A 243 -21.06 -10.41 3.69
C LEU A 243 -20.95 -11.22 4.99
N TYR A 244 -19.83 -11.06 5.70
CA TYR A 244 -19.60 -11.75 6.97
C TYR A 244 -20.58 -11.33 8.05
N LEU A 245 -20.85 -10.03 8.19
CA LEU A 245 -21.77 -9.47 9.19
C LEU A 245 -23.24 -9.79 8.91
N SER A 246 -23.60 -10.18 7.68
CA SER A 246 -24.98 -10.60 7.36
C SER A 246 -25.43 -11.86 8.09
N GLY A 247 -24.49 -12.70 8.55
CA GLY A 247 -24.72 -13.82 9.47
C GLY A 247 -25.35 -15.06 8.86
N SER A 248 -25.79 -15.07 7.59
CA SER A 248 -26.28 -16.30 6.95
C SER A 248 -25.14 -17.23 6.58
N LYS A 249 -25.37 -18.54 6.57
CA LYS A 249 -24.33 -19.52 6.20
C LYS A 249 -23.78 -19.26 4.79
N GLU A 250 -24.66 -18.97 3.85
CA GLU A 250 -24.32 -18.68 2.46
C GLU A 250 -23.47 -17.43 2.34
N SER A 251 -23.87 -16.33 3.02
CA SER A 251 -23.10 -15.08 3.00
C SER A 251 -21.75 -15.20 3.67
N ILE A 252 -21.64 -15.98 4.76
CA ILE A 252 -20.35 -16.25 5.41
C ILE A 252 -19.44 -17.04 4.44
N THR A 253 -19.97 -18.06 3.75
CA THR A 253 -19.19 -18.78 2.75
C THR A 253 -18.79 -17.89 1.57
N ALA A 254 -19.66 -16.98 1.14
CA ALA A 254 -19.35 -15.96 0.13
C ALA A 254 -18.28 -14.97 0.59
N ALA A 255 -18.30 -14.57 1.88
CA ALA A 255 -17.22 -13.75 2.47
C ALA A 255 -15.87 -14.46 2.40
N PHE A 256 -15.82 -15.76 2.73
CA PHE A 256 -14.60 -16.56 2.59
C PHE A 256 -14.17 -16.70 1.11
N ALA A 257 -15.11 -16.85 0.18
CA ALA A 257 -14.79 -16.89 -1.25
C ALA A 257 -14.18 -15.57 -1.74
N ALA A 258 -14.79 -14.43 -1.40
CA ALA A 258 -14.26 -13.11 -1.73
C ALA A 258 -12.90 -12.84 -1.03
N SER A 259 -12.73 -13.30 0.23
CA SER A 259 -11.45 -13.23 0.95
C SER A 259 -10.36 -14.04 0.26
N SER A 260 -10.67 -15.25 -0.24
CA SER A 260 -9.72 -16.08 -0.95
C SER A 260 -9.23 -15.42 -2.25
N LEU A 261 -10.11 -14.69 -2.95
CA LEU A 261 -9.74 -13.89 -4.12
C LEU A 261 -8.75 -12.78 -3.75
N LEU A 262 -9.01 -12.06 -2.66
CA LEU A 262 -8.10 -11.01 -2.17
C LEU A 262 -6.74 -11.60 -1.78
N VAL A 263 -6.73 -12.75 -1.10
CA VAL A 263 -5.50 -13.50 -0.76
C VAL A 263 -4.73 -13.91 -2.01
N MET A 264 -5.40 -14.42 -3.05
CA MET A 264 -4.74 -14.77 -4.32
C MET A 264 -4.07 -13.55 -4.97
N ILE A 265 -4.76 -12.41 -5.02
CA ILE A 265 -4.20 -11.16 -5.55
C ILE A 265 -2.99 -10.74 -4.71
N ALA A 266 -3.08 -10.78 -3.39
CA ALA A 266 -1.98 -10.44 -2.48
C ALA A 266 -0.76 -11.37 -2.67
N VAL A 267 -0.98 -12.67 -2.86
CA VAL A 267 0.09 -13.65 -3.16
C VAL A 267 0.78 -13.33 -4.49
N VAL A 268 0.02 -12.98 -5.53
CA VAL A 268 0.60 -12.56 -6.82
C VAL A 268 1.49 -11.32 -6.65
N VAL A 269 1.03 -10.32 -5.91
CA VAL A 269 1.82 -9.11 -5.59
C VAL A 269 3.08 -9.46 -4.79
N LEU A 270 2.98 -10.39 -3.82
CA LEU A 270 4.12 -10.86 -3.03
C LEU A 270 5.15 -11.61 -3.89
N ILE A 271 4.70 -12.46 -4.81
CA ILE A 271 5.57 -13.14 -5.77
C ILE A 271 6.28 -12.13 -6.66
N ALA A 272 5.56 -11.14 -7.18
CA ALA A 272 6.14 -10.05 -7.96
C ALA A 272 7.24 -9.30 -7.17
N ARG A 273 6.99 -9.00 -5.89
CA ARG A 273 7.97 -8.43 -4.97
C ARG A 273 9.24 -9.29 -4.88
N ASN A 274 9.10 -10.58 -4.61
CA ASN A 274 10.25 -11.49 -4.46
C ASN A 274 11.08 -11.60 -5.75
N ILE A 275 10.43 -11.62 -6.91
CA ILE A 275 11.12 -11.63 -8.22
C ILE A 275 11.94 -10.34 -8.40
N VAL A 276 11.36 -9.19 -8.07
CA VAL A 276 12.03 -7.89 -8.17
C VAL A 276 13.23 -7.83 -7.22
N GLU A 277 13.05 -8.25 -5.97
CA GLU A 277 14.11 -8.26 -4.96
C GLU A 277 15.28 -9.16 -5.38
N HIS A 278 14.98 -10.35 -5.90
CA HIS A 278 16.00 -11.27 -6.40
C HIS A 278 16.79 -10.67 -7.58
N LYS A 279 16.12 -10.02 -8.53
CA LYS A 279 16.78 -9.35 -9.66
C LYS A 279 17.62 -8.15 -9.23
N ALA A 280 17.16 -7.39 -8.24
CA ALA A 280 17.89 -6.26 -7.68
C ALA A 280 19.19 -6.72 -7.02
N ARG A 281 19.11 -7.77 -6.20
CA ARG A 281 20.25 -8.35 -5.49
C ARG A 281 21.32 -8.89 -6.45
N ASN A 282 20.92 -9.60 -7.49
CA ASN A 282 21.88 -10.16 -8.47
C ASN A 282 22.60 -9.09 -9.29
N LYS A 283 22.00 -7.90 -9.45
CA LYS A 283 22.62 -6.80 -10.22
C LYS A 283 23.58 -5.94 -9.40
N ASN A 284 23.50 -5.98 -8.08
CA ASN A 284 24.46 -5.31 -7.18
C ASN A 284 25.69 -6.17 -6.88
N LEU A 285 25.73 -7.41 -7.40
CA LEU A 285 26.88 -8.34 -7.28
C LEU A 285 27.79 -8.32 -8.53
N HIS A 286 27.43 -7.57 -9.56
CA HIS A 286 28.20 -7.30 -10.79
C HIS A 286 28.42 -5.80 -10.98
#